data_162fdb554d3733f2319a342105663089
#
_entry.id   162fdb554d3733f2319a342105663089
#
_cell.length_a   1.000
_cell.length_b   1.000
_cell.length_c   1.000
_cell.angle_alpha   90.00
_cell.angle_beta   90.00
_cell.angle_gamma   90.00
#
_symmetry.space_group_name_H-M   'P 1'
#
loop_
_entity.id
_entity.type
_entity.pdbx_description
1 polymer ?
#
loop_
_entity_poly.entity_id
_entity_poly.type
_entity_poly.pdbx_seq_one_letter_code
_entity_poly.pdbx_strand_id
1 'polypeptide(L)'
;AQTTVKDKAAGKQIDRTSISSRAAGDRKIAKVPFANTYEASGELNGDGAVKIEAQKTLTGRDMKDGEFRFRITNAEDKAEQKTVIAEGTSAAAEAGKAGAVEFGKITYTTKQLKKDVEDGLAVKKGGKYVYQYLVSEVTDKLPAGVSPVKSSFGILVTVSDNGDGTLKTEVTYPDGSDKLAFENEYDTNKVSIP
;
A
#
# COMPACT_ATOMS: atom_id res chain seq x y z
N ALA A 1 -37.18 34.96 -26.28
CA ALA A 1 -36.72 34.45 -26.07
C ALA A 1 -35.97 33.75 -26.00
N GLN A 2 -35.93 33.74 -25.95
CA GLN A 2 -35.26 33.27 -25.78
C GLN A 2 -34.70 32.45 -25.72
N THR A 3 -34.58 32.07 -25.75
CA THR A 3 -34.10 31.36 -25.52
C THR A 3 -33.40 30.66 -25.50
N THR A 4 -33.04 30.27 -25.35
CA THR A 4 -32.42 29.61 -25.18
C THR A 4 -31.84 28.71 -25.29
N VAL A 5 -31.42 28.06 -25.28
CA VAL A 5 -30.90 27.29 -25.15
C VAL A 5 -30.23 26.54 -25.27
N LYS A 6 -29.66 26.11 -25.30
CA LYS A 6 -29.08 25.51 -25.12
C LYS A 6 -28.16 24.91 -25.01
N ASP A 7 -27.62 24.48 -24.81
CA ASP A 7 -26.87 24.07 -24.53
C ASP A 7 -26.27 23.31 -24.44
N LYS A 8 -25.76 22.78 -24.38
CA LYS A 8 -25.23 22.25 -23.97
C LYS A 8 -24.37 21.68 -23.94
N ALA A 9 -23.97 21.32 -23.89
CA ALA A 9 -23.27 20.97 -23.71
C ALA A 9 -22.61 20.44 -23.55
N ALA A 10 -22.08 20.01 -23.46
CA ALA A 10 -21.62 19.53 -23.16
C ALA A 10 -20.88 19.19 -22.68
N GLY A 11 -20.48 18.38 -22.59
CA GLY A 11 -19.93 18.04 -21.68
C GLY A 11 -19.36 19.04 -21.09
N LYS A 12 -19.50 19.45 -21.43
CA LYS A 12 -19.47 20.22 -20.99
C LYS A 12 -20.11 20.97 -20.58
N GLN A 13 -20.32 21.19 -20.56
CA GLN A 13 -21.10 21.75 -20.19
C GLN A 13 -21.93 22.33 -20.56
N ILE A 14 -22.23 22.14 -20.96
CA ILE A 14 -22.99 23.05 -21.36
C ILE A 14 -23.49 23.84 -20.55
N ASP A 15 -23.09 24.50 -20.29
CA ASP A 15 -23.89 25.17 -19.71
C ASP A 15 -24.54 25.87 -20.53
N ARG A 16 -24.81 25.80 -21.16
CA ARG A 16 -25.34 26.42 -21.69
C ARG A 16 -26.24 26.80 -21.29
N THR A 17 -26.22 27.28 -21.30
CA THR A 17 -27.14 27.55 -21.01
C THR A 17 -28.00 27.62 -21.62
N SER A 18 -28.23 27.47 -22.14
CA SER A 18 -29.21 27.63 -22.50
C SER A 18 -30.18 27.49 -22.94
N ILE A 19 -30.79 27.65 -23.19
CA ILE A 19 -31.75 27.92 -23.60
C ILE A 19 -32.69 28.35 -23.56
N SER A 20 -33.11 28.88 -23.69
CA SER A 20 -34.03 29.48 -23.67
C SER A 20 -34.88 30.04 -23.58
N SER A 21 -35.41 30.68 -23.82
CA SER A 21 -36.33 31.27 -23.54
C SER A 21 -37.34 31.43 -23.94
N ARG A 22 -37.98 31.38 -23.81
CA ARG A 22 -38.92 31.60 -23.93
C ARG A 22 -39.76 32.16 -23.64
N ALA A 23 -39.90 32.21 -24.23
CA ALA A 23 -40.72 32.81 -23.78
C ALA A 23 -41.17 33.05 -22.79
N ALA A 24 -41.43 33.52 -22.97
CA ALA A 24 -41.98 33.89 -22.03
C ALA A 24 -41.71 33.36 -20.82
N GLY A 25 -41.98 33.41 -20.11
CA GLY A 25 -41.68 32.98 -18.89
C GLY A 25 -40.26 32.79 -18.71
N ASP A 26 -39.81 33.27 -17.78
CA ASP A 26 -38.49 33.10 -17.38
C ASP A 26 -38.24 31.69 -17.04
N ARG A 27 -37.58 31.03 -17.87
CA ARG A 27 -37.17 29.69 -17.54
C ARG A 27 -35.85 29.76 -16.85
N LYS A 28 -35.84 29.40 -15.60
CA LYS A 28 -34.64 29.26 -14.91
C LYS A 28 -33.97 27.97 -15.32
N ILE A 29 -32.85 28.09 -15.94
CA ILE A 29 -32.04 26.91 -16.26
C ILE A 29 -31.22 26.63 -15.03
N ALA A 30 -31.49 25.51 -14.39
CA ALA A 30 -30.70 25.10 -13.22
C ALA A 30 -29.30 24.78 -13.66
N LYS A 31 -28.35 25.33 -13.00
CA LYS A 31 -26.94 24.96 -13.20
C LYS A 31 -26.73 23.55 -12.73
N VAL A 32 -26.34 22.70 -13.65
CA VAL A 32 -25.93 21.35 -13.28
C VAL A 32 -24.44 21.37 -13.06
N PRO A 33 -24.00 21.21 -11.82
CA PRO A 33 -22.57 21.23 -11.57
C PRO A 33 -21.94 19.94 -12.09
N PHE A 34 -20.93 20.09 -12.91
CA PHE A 34 -20.10 18.98 -13.33
C PHE A 34 -18.84 19.03 -12.50
N ALA A 35 -18.65 17.99 -11.69
CA ALA A 35 -17.45 17.90 -10.87
C ALA A 35 -16.53 16.86 -11.50
N ASN A 36 -15.34 17.26 -11.84
CA ASN A 36 -14.32 16.33 -12.26
C ASN A 36 -13.55 15.87 -11.05
N THR A 37 -13.60 14.57 -10.79
CA THR A 37 -12.88 13.98 -9.69
C THR A 37 -11.56 13.46 -10.22
N TYR A 38 -10.47 14.02 -9.74
CA TYR A 38 -9.15 13.54 -10.11
C TYR A 38 -8.81 12.34 -9.23
N GLU A 39 -8.49 11.24 -9.86
CA GLU A 39 -8.11 10.03 -9.16
C GLU A 39 -6.82 9.50 -9.78
N ALA A 40 -5.82 9.29 -8.94
CA ALA A 40 -4.57 8.68 -9.33
C ALA A 40 -4.42 7.39 -8.55
N SER A 41 -3.68 6.45 -9.11
CA SER A 41 -3.43 5.19 -8.44
C SER A 41 -2.00 4.74 -8.62
N GLY A 42 -1.53 3.91 -7.68
CA GLY A 42 -0.21 3.31 -7.72
C GLY A 42 -0.20 2.09 -6.84
N GLU A 43 0.92 1.36 -6.87
CA GLU A 43 0.99 0.13 -6.08
C GLU A 43 2.42 -0.21 -5.68
N LEU A 44 2.53 -1.03 -4.65
CA LEU A 44 3.75 -1.72 -4.27
C LEU A 44 3.58 -3.20 -4.55
N ASN A 45 4.67 -3.86 -4.86
CA ASN A 45 4.74 -5.33 -4.99
C ASN A 45 3.94 -5.89 -6.15
N GLY A 46 3.37 -5.03 -7.00
CA GLY A 46 2.70 -5.48 -8.23
C GLY A 46 3.71 -5.69 -9.34
N ASP A 47 3.21 -6.22 -10.47
CA ASP A 47 4.05 -6.43 -11.65
C ASP A 47 4.56 -5.09 -12.17
N GLY A 48 5.88 -4.98 -12.29
CA GLY A 48 6.51 -3.75 -12.75
C GLY A 48 6.51 -2.61 -11.74
N ALA A 49 5.99 -2.84 -10.54
CA ALA A 49 5.96 -1.83 -9.49
C ALA A 49 7.19 -1.94 -8.60
N VAL A 50 7.42 -0.91 -7.80
CA VAL A 50 8.43 -0.95 -6.73
C VAL A 50 8.05 -2.06 -5.77
N LYS A 51 9.02 -2.85 -5.34
CA LYS A 51 8.81 -3.95 -4.41
C LYS A 51 9.45 -3.64 -3.07
N ILE A 52 8.82 -4.13 -2.01
CA ILE A 52 9.47 -4.15 -0.70
C ILE A 52 10.49 -5.29 -0.76
N GLU A 53 11.76 -4.93 -0.73
CA GLU A 53 12.85 -5.91 -0.85
C GLU A 53 13.11 -6.55 0.50
N ALA A 54 13.02 -7.87 0.55
CA ALA A 54 13.22 -8.60 1.79
C ALA A 54 13.79 -9.98 1.50
N GLN A 55 14.54 -10.48 2.46
CA GLN A 55 15.12 -11.83 2.37
C GLN A 55 15.03 -12.50 3.72
N LYS A 56 15.09 -13.83 3.70
CA LYS A 56 15.06 -14.66 4.90
C LYS A 56 16.22 -15.62 4.89
N THR A 57 16.91 -15.73 6.01
CA THR A 57 18.00 -16.70 6.19
C THR A 57 17.65 -17.60 7.38
N LEU A 58 17.79 -18.90 7.18
CA LEU A 58 17.69 -19.88 8.24
C LEU A 58 19.05 -20.55 8.38
N THR A 59 19.66 -20.44 9.56
CA THR A 59 20.92 -21.15 9.83
C THR A 59 20.59 -22.48 10.48
N GLY A 60 21.48 -23.46 10.27
CA GLY A 60 21.34 -24.78 10.91
C GLY A 60 20.68 -25.84 10.06
N ARG A 61 19.86 -25.47 9.09
CA ARG A 61 19.31 -26.40 8.11
C ARG A 61 18.77 -25.62 6.92
N ASP A 62 18.45 -26.35 5.85
CA ASP A 62 17.84 -25.76 4.67
C ASP A 62 16.42 -25.26 4.98
N MET A 63 16.02 -24.21 4.29
CA MET A 63 14.70 -23.61 4.38
C MET A 63 13.87 -24.06 3.19
N LYS A 64 12.64 -24.47 3.47
CA LYS A 64 11.71 -24.89 2.41
C LYS A 64 10.96 -23.71 1.85
N ASP A 65 10.50 -23.87 0.62
CA ASP A 65 9.69 -22.85 -0.02
C ASP A 65 8.39 -22.64 0.77
N GLY A 66 8.08 -21.38 1.05
CA GLY A 66 6.88 -21.01 1.80
C GLY A 66 6.92 -21.34 3.28
N GLU A 67 8.08 -21.71 3.80
CA GLU A 67 8.17 -22.17 5.19
C GLU A 67 7.88 -21.07 6.20
N PHE A 68 8.30 -19.85 5.92
CA PHE A 68 8.12 -18.72 6.84
C PHE A 68 7.18 -17.70 6.23
N ARG A 69 6.35 -17.11 7.08
CA ARG A 69 5.32 -16.19 6.66
C ARG A 69 5.53 -14.84 7.34
N PHE A 70 5.09 -13.80 6.66
CA PHE A 70 5.34 -12.42 7.07
C PHE A 70 4.08 -11.60 6.88
N ARG A 71 3.95 -10.53 7.65
CA ARG A 71 2.82 -9.60 7.56
C ARG A 71 3.32 -8.18 7.54
N ILE A 72 2.59 -7.35 6.81
CA ILE A 72 2.81 -5.92 6.82
C ILE A 72 1.59 -5.28 7.47
N THR A 73 1.82 -4.47 8.50
CA THR A 73 0.78 -3.72 9.18
C THR A 73 1.19 -2.26 9.26
N ASN A 74 0.22 -1.38 9.51
CA ASN A 74 0.50 0.04 9.70
C ASN A 74 0.89 0.26 11.15
N ALA A 75 2.05 0.87 11.39
CA ALA A 75 2.55 1.10 12.75
C ALA A 75 1.63 2.01 13.55
N GLU A 76 0.87 2.88 12.87
CA GLU A 76 -0.04 3.83 13.52
C GLU A 76 -1.44 3.26 13.74
N ASP A 77 -1.72 2.07 13.27
CA ASP A 77 -3.00 1.41 13.51
C ASP A 77 -3.11 1.12 15.00
N LYS A 78 -4.13 1.70 15.64
CA LYS A 78 -4.32 1.59 17.09
C LYS A 78 -5.19 0.42 17.47
N ALA A 79 -5.69 -0.35 16.53
CA ALA A 79 -6.51 -1.51 16.85
C ALA A 79 -5.69 -2.54 17.63
N GLU A 80 -6.35 -3.25 18.53
CA GLU A 80 -5.69 -4.30 19.30
C GLU A 80 -5.09 -5.33 18.38
N GLN A 81 -5.82 -5.70 17.35
CA GLN A 81 -5.27 -6.50 16.25
C GLN A 81 -5.18 -5.60 15.03
N LYS A 82 -3.96 -5.27 14.64
CA LYS A 82 -3.74 -4.41 13.49
C LYS A 82 -4.21 -5.09 12.21
N THR A 83 -4.74 -4.29 11.31
CA THR A 83 -5.15 -4.80 10.00
C THR A 83 -3.93 -5.24 9.21
N VAL A 84 -3.98 -6.45 8.65
CA VAL A 84 -2.92 -6.95 7.79
C VAL A 84 -3.09 -6.32 6.41
N ILE A 85 -2.09 -5.53 6.00
CA ILE A 85 -2.11 -4.83 4.71
C ILE A 85 -1.69 -5.77 3.59
N ALA A 86 -0.69 -6.60 3.86
CA ALA A 86 -0.19 -7.58 2.90
C ALA A 86 0.51 -8.70 3.65
N GLU A 87 0.58 -9.86 3.00
CA GLU A 87 1.29 -11.02 3.54
C GLU A 87 2.40 -11.42 2.60
N GLY A 88 3.40 -12.11 3.14
CA GLY A 88 4.51 -12.58 2.34
C GLY A 88 4.98 -13.95 2.80
N THR A 89 5.77 -14.60 1.94
CA THR A 89 6.36 -15.90 2.24
C THR A 89 7.80 -15.94 1.75
N SER A 90 8.59 -16.81 2.36
CA SER A 90 9.98 -16.99 2.00
C SER A 90 10.13 -18.08 0.94
N ALA A 91 11.09 -17.87 0.04
CA ALA A 91 11.50 -18.89 -0.92
C ALA A 91 12.46 -19.87 -0.26
N ALA A 92 12.61 -21.04 -0.87
CA ALA A 92 13.56 -22.04 -0.41
C ALA A 92 15.00 -21.51 -0.51
N ALA A 93 15.86 -21.97 0.40
CA ALA A 93 17.28 -21.63 0.37
C ALA A 93 18.04 -22.66 1.19
N GLU A 94 19.33 -22.83 0.87
CA GLU A 94 20.19 -23.70 1.63
C GLU A 94 20.51 -23.07 2.99
N ALA A 95 20.95 -23.91 3.91
CA ALA A 95 21.30 -23.47 5.26
C ALA A 95 22.26 -22.27 5.21
N GLY A 96 21.91 -21.20 5.91
CA GLY A 96 22.73 -20.00 5.98
C GLY A 96 22.68 -19.11 4.76
N LYS A 97 21.92 -19.48 3.73
CA LYS A 97 21.76 -18.67 2.53
C LYS A 97 20.43 -17.93 2.55
N ALA A 98 20.39 -16.79 1.90
CA ALA A 98 19.19 -15.96 1.86
C ALA A 98 18.23 -16.45 0.78
N GLY A 99 16.95 -16.55 1.16
CA GLY A 99 15.86 -16.76 0.20
C GLY A 99 15.03 -15.49 0.12
N ALA A 100 14.49 -15.18 -1.04
CA ALA A 100 13.67 -13.99 -1.22
C ALA A 100 12.38 -14.10 -0.41
N VAL A 101 11.90 -12.96 0.10
CA VAL A 101 10.57 -12.87 0.69
C VAL A 101 9.76 -11.99 -0.23
N GLU A 102 8.61 -12.52 -0.70
CA GLU A 102 7.75 -11.77 -1.61
C GLU A 102 6.43 -11.48 -0.94
N PHE A 103 5.96 -10.25 -1.11
CA PHE A 103 4.74 -9.75 -0.48
C PHE A 103 3.64 -9.53 -1.50
N GLY A 104 2.41 -9.66 -1.06
CA GLY A 104 1.25 -9.33 -1.86
C GLY A 104 1.20 -7.86 -2.20
N LYS A 105 0.42 -7.54 -3.21
CA LYS A 105 0.29 -6.20 -3.76
C LYS A 105 -0.42 -5.27 -2.76
N ILE A 106 0.06 -4.04 -2.67
CA ILE A 106 -0.57 -2.96 -1.91
C ILE A 106 -0.94 -1.88 -2.90
N THR A 107 -2.20 -1.47 -2.92
CA THR A 107 -2.67 -0.44 -3.84
C THR A 107 -2.95 0.86 -3.10
N TYR A 108 -2.70 1.97 -3.79
CA TYR A 108 -2.94 3.32 -3.27
C TYR A 108 -3.77 4.08 -4.28
N THR A 109 -4.74 4.85 -3.77
CA THR A 109 -5.51 5.78 -4.60
C THR A 109 -5.52 7.13 -3.90
N THR A 110 -5.74 8.20 -4.66
CA THR A 110 -5.81 9.54 -4.10
C THR A 110 -6.82 9.60 -2.96
N LYS A 111 -7.96 8.96 -3.15
CA LYS A 111 -9.03 8.94 -2.15
C LYS A 111 -8.57 8.25 -0.86
N GLN A 112 -7.91 7.10 -1.00
CA GLN A 112 -7.45 6.35 0.17
C GLN A 112 -6.33 7.10 0.90
N LEU A 113 -5.44 7.77 0.17
CA LEU A 113 -4.37 8.55 0.79
C LEU A 113 -4.94 9.63 1.70
N LYS A 114 -5.96 10.34 1.23
CA LYS A 114 -6.59 11.41 2.03
C LYS A 114 -7.27 10.83 3.26
N LYS A 115 -7.96 9.71 3.09
CA LYS A 115 -8.63 9.07 4.21
C LYS A 115 -7.62 8.58 5.25
N ASP A 116 -6.51 8.02 4.80
CA ASP A 116 -5.49 7.51 5.72
C ASP A 116 -4.88 8.64 6.55
N VAL A 117 -4.72 9.83 5.98
CA VAL A 117 -4.26 10.99 6.75
C VAL A 117 -5.31 11.39 7.79
N GLU A 118 -6.59 11.40 7.40
CA GLU A 118 -7.66 11.72 8.34
C GLU A 118 -7.72 10.71 9.49
N ASP A 119 -7.45 9.46 9.19
CA ASP A 119 -7.50 8.39 10.19
C ASP A 119 -6.21 8.27 11.00
N GLY A 120 -5.22 9.10 10.71
CA GLY A 120 -3.94 9.05 11.43
C GLY A 120 -3.01 7.93 10.99
N LEU A 121 -3.31 7.26 9.87
CA LEU A 121 -2.52 6.14 9.37
C LEU A 121 -1.40 6.58 8.44
N ALA A 122 -1.42 7.83 8.02
CA ALA A 122 -0.38 8.40 7.18
C ALA A 122 -0.23 9.88 7.53
N VAL A 123 0.92 10.45 7.19
CA VAL A 123 1.20 11.86 7.39
C VAL A 123 1.46 12.50 6.04
N LYS A 124 0.80 13.63 5.76
CA LYS A 124 1.08 14.40 4.56
C LYS A 124 2.21 15.38 4.86
N LYS A 125 3.30 15.29 4.14
CA LYS A 125 4.48 16.08 4.41
C LYS A 125 5.12 16.49 3.09
N GLY A 126 5.24 17.80 2.85
CA GLY A 126 5.84 18.30 1.61
C GLY A 126 5.15 17.82 0.35
N GLY A 127 3.83 17.70 0.38
CA GLY A 127 3.07 17.21 -0.76
C GLY A 127 3.10 15.71 -0.96
N LYS A 128 3.78 14.99 -0.09
CA LYS A 128 3.88 13.53 -0.17
C LYS A 128 3.15 12.91 1.01
N TYR A 129 2.69 11.67 0.83
CA TYR A 129 2.05 10.90 1.88
C TYR A 129 3.03 9.87 2.40
N VAL A 130 3.26 9.88 3.71
CA VAL A 130 4.26 9.00 4.33
C VAL A 130 3.56 8.03 5.26
N TYR A 131 3.79 6.74 5.03
CA TYR A 131 3.28 5.65 5.85
C TYR A 131 4.43 5.03 6.63
N GLN A 132 4.15 4.68 7.87
CA GLN A 132 5.06 3.90 8.69
C GLN A 132 4.50 2.48 8.78
N TYR A 133 5.20 1.54 8.19
CA TYR A 133 4.76 0.14 8.21
C TYR A 133 5.67 -0.69 9.09
N LEU A 134 5.10 -1.71 9.66
CA LEU A 134 5.82 -2.74 10.38
C LEU A 134 5.76 -4.02 9.56
N VAL A 135 6.93 -4.56 9.24
CA VAL A 135 7.05 -5.81 8.49
C VAL A 135 7.58 -6.85 9.46
N SER A 136 6.76 -7.87 9.74
CA SER A 136 7.07 -8.83 10.81
C SER A 136 6.90 -10.24 10.33
N GLU A 137 7.76 -11.11 10.82
CA GLU A 137 7.59 -12.54 10.66
C GLU A 137 6.47 -13.02 11.60
N VAL A 138 5.69 -13.99 11.14
CA VAL A 138 4.68 -14.63 11.99
C VAL A 138 5.41 -15.70 12.80
N THR A 139 5.58 -15.44 14.10
CA THR A 139 6.42 -16.29 14.95
C THR A 139 5.64 -17.17 15.92
N ASP A 140 4.31 -17.12 15.89
CA ASP A 140 3.50 -17.87 16.86
C ASP A 140 3.47 -19.37 16.59
N LYS A 141 3.85 -19.82 15.38
CA LYS A 141 3.86 -21.23 15.04
C LYS A 141 5.08 -21.59 14.21
N LEU A 142 6.23 -21.29 14.75
CA LEU A 142 7.49 -21.65 14.08
C LEU A 142 7.71 -23.16 14.16
N PRO A 143 8.41 -23.76 13.19
CA PRO A 143 8.77 -25.17 13.27
C PRO A 143 9.60 -25.48 14.49
N ALA A 144 9.52 -26.74 14.93
CA ALA A 144 10.29 -27.17 16.11
C ALA A 144 11.78 -26.91 15.91
N GLY A 145 12.41 -26.39 16.95
CA GLY A 145 13.84 -26.09 16.93
C GLY A 145 14.20 -24.76 16.30
N VAL A 146 13.25 -24.05 15.70
CA VAL A 146 13.48 -22.78 15.03
C VAL A 146 13.19 -21.63 15.99
N SER A 147 14.15 -20.73 16.11
CA SER A 147 14.02 -19.51 16.93
C SER A 147 14.26 -18.28 16.09
N PRO A 148 13.48 -17.21 16.30
CA PRO A 148 13.71 -15.97 15.56
C PRO A 148 14.93 -15.24 16.11
N VAL A 149 15.71 -14.63 15.21
CA VAL A 149 16.85 -13.78 15.56
C VAL A 149 16.55 -12.35 15.17
N LYS A 150 16.09 -12.14 13.92
CA LYS A 150 15.63 -10.84 13.45
C LYS A 150 14.30 -11.06 12.76
N SER A 151 13.22 -10.60 13.38
CA SER A 151 11.88 -10.97 12.96
C SER A 151 10.96 -9.77 12.68
N SER A 152 11.44 -8.55 12.85
CA SER A 152 10.56 -7.37 12.69
C SER A 152 11.38 -6.15 12.30
N PHE A 153 10.84 -5.37 11.36
CA PHE A 153 11.48 -4.14 10.87
C PHE A 153 10.41 -3.09 10.60
N GLY A 154 10.79 -1.83 10.86
CA GLY A 154 9.97 -0.69 10.44
C GLY A 154 10.47 -0.15 9.12
N ILE A 155 9.56 0.22 8.22
CA ILE A 155 9.91 0.88 6.97
C ILE A 155 9.02 2.10 6.79
N LEU A 156 9.46 3.02 5.94
CA LEU A 156 8.64 4.13 5.51
C LEU A 156 8.28 3.91 4.04
N VAL A 157 7.01 4.14 3.72
CA VAL A 157 6.56 4.15 2.32
C VAL A 157 6.09 5.56 2.02
N THR A 158 6.65 6.15 0.99
CA THR A 158 6.30 7.50 0.57
C THR A 158 5.56 7.42 -0.75
N VAL A 159 4.39 8.04 -0.81
CA VAL A 159 3.55 8.03 -2.01
C VAL A 159 3.37 9.46 -2.46
N SER A 160 3.67 9.73 -3.73
CA SER A 160 3.52 11.06 -4.31
C SER A 160 2.80 10.97 -5.65
N ASP A 161 2.18 12.09 -6.02
CA ASP A 161 1.38 12.17 -7.23
C ASP A 161 2.26 12.61 -8.38
N ASN A 162 2.28 11.83 -9.46
CA ASN A 162 3.04 12.18 -10.67
C ASN A 162 2.33 13.23 -11.53
N GLY A 163 1.06 13.49 -11.25
CA GLY A 163 0.29 14.48 -12.01
C GLY A 163 -0.32 13.94 -13.30
N ASP A 164 -0.17 12.66 -13.57
CA ASP A 164 -0.61 12.04 -14.82
C ASP A 164 -1.59 10.88 -14.60
N GLY A 165 -2.19 10.80 -13.41
CA GLY A 165 -3.08 9.69 -13.07
C GLY A 165 -2.38 8.55 -12.37
N THR A 166 -1.04 8.64 -12.20
CA THR A 166 -0.29 7.61 -11.48
C THR A 166 0.32 8.18 -10.21
N LEU A 167 0.48 7.30 -9.22
CA LEU A 167 1.15 7.61 -7.97
C LEU A 167 2.50 6.90 -7.96
N LYS A 168 3.51 7.62 -7.47
CA LYS A 168 4.86 7.09 -7.32
C LYS A 168 5.01 6.57 -5.89
N THR A 169 5.59 5.39 -5.74
CA THR A 169 5.87 4.80 -4.43
C THR A 169 7.37 4.68 -4.22
N GLU A 170 7.81 4.92 -3.00
CA GLU A 170 9.21 4.77 -2.60
C GLU A 170 9.25 4.11 -1.24
N VAL A 171 10.25 3.25 -1.02
CA VAL A 171 10.43 2.55 0.25
C VAL A 171 11.76 2.99 0.87
N THR A 172 11.70 3.38 2.15
CA THR A 172 12.89 3.73 2.91
C THR A 172 13.08 2.65 3.97
N TYR A 173 14.26 2.04 3.96
CA TYR A 173 14.62 0.94 4.85
C TYR A 173 15.39 1.46 6.07
N PRO A 174 15.40 0.70 7.18
CA PRO A 174 16.17 1.14 8.36
C PRO A 174 17.67 1.16 8.08
N ASP A 175 18.36 2.06 8.78
CA ASP A 175 19.82 2.14 8.82
C ASP A 175 20.49 2.25 7.44
N GLY A 176 19.78 2.89 6.49
CA GLY A 176 20.35 3.09 5.16
C GLY A 176 20.47 1.83 4.32
N SER A 177 19.83 0.73 4.74
CA SER A 177 19.86 -0.48 3.94
C SER A 177 18.91 -0.38 2.76
N ASP A 178 19.01 -1.35 1.86
CA ASP A 178 18.17 -1.42 0.66
C ASP A 178 17.23 -2.63 0.68
N LYS A 179 17.17 -3.33 1.81
CA LYS A 179 16.31 -4.50 1.96
C LYS A 179 16.17 -4.85 3.44
N LEU A 180 15.21 -5.72 3.72
CA LEU A 180 14.99 -6.26 5.06
C LEU A 180 15.58 -7.67 5.13
N ALA A 181 16.44 -7.91 6.10
CA ALA A 181 17.12 -9.20 6.27
C ALA A 181 16.61 -9.89 7.53
N PHE A 182 15.64 -10.77 7.37
CA PHE A 182 15.09 -11.58 8.44
C PHE A 182 16.00 -12.78 8.69
N GLU A 183 16.12 -13.19 9.95
CA GLU A 183 16.99 -14.31 10.33
C GLU A 183 16.33 -15.17 11.39
N ASN A 184 16.42 -16.48 11.20
CA ASN A 184 16.09 -17.46 12.22
C ASN A 184 17.24 -18.46 12.34
N GLU A 185 17.29 -19.14 13.46
CA GLU A 185 18.26 -20.22 13.65
C GLU A 185 17.53 -21.52 14.01
N TYR A 186 18.06 -22.60 13.49
CA TYR A 186 17.59 -23.94 13.81
C TYR A 186 18.64 -24.61 14.70
N ASP A 187 18.17 -25.15 15.85
CA ASP A 187 19.04 -25.83 16.79
C ASP A 187 18.30 -27.08 17.26
N THR A 188 18.90 -28.24 17.01
CA THR A 188 18.30 -29.51 17.39
C THR A 188 18.16 -29.65 18.91
N ASN A 189 18.98 -28.94 19.68
CA ASN A 189 18.86 -28.97 21.13
C ASN A 189 17.61 -28.27 21.64
N LYS A 190 16.94 -27.50 20.78
CA LYS A 190 15.72 -26.80 21.16
C LYS A 190 14.47 -27.54 20.70
N VAL A 191 14.62 -28.72 20.10
CA VAL A 191 13.47 -29.53 19.68
C VAL A 191 12.95 -30.28 20.91
N SER A 192 11.65 -30.10 21.19
CA SER A 192 11.01 -30.83 22.27
C SER A 192 10.81 -32.29 21.85
N ILE A 193 11.22 -33.17 22.68
CA ILE A 193 10.99 -34.60 22.49
C ILE A 193 9.86 -35.00 23.41
N PRO A 194 8.75 -35.52 22.87
CA PRO A 194 7.60 -35.94 23.67
C PRO A 194 7.90 -37.15 24.52
#